data_fdc0925f5ee7d350dba5aa96286b6905
#
_entry.id   fdc0925f5ee7d350dba5aa96286b6905
#
_cell.length_a   1.000
_cell.length_b   1.000
_cell.length_c   1.000
_cell.angle_alpha   90.00
_cell.angle_beta   90.00
_cell.angle_gamma   90.00
#
_symmetry.space_group_name_H-M   'P 1'
#
loop_
_entity.id
_entity.type
_entity.pdbx_description
1 polymer ?
#
loop_
_entity_poly.entity_id
_entity_poly.type
_entity_poly.pdbx_seq_one_letter_code
_entity_poly.pdbx_strand_id
1 'polypeptide(L)'
;SQNEIDNLLNALTSGELDAEEIKNNKEKPVKNYDFARPSKFSKEHLRTMEIIFEHYGRLLATNLPVFLRKNIQVEVMNSEAVTYMEFSNSLSNPVLLGIVDFSPLEGNIIVEMASNLGFAMVDRMLGGEGEPLDKVRDFSEIELLIIERVMTSCVELLREPWENVLDVHPRLERIETNSQFAQIISPSEMIAIVTVNIKIGDVEGLMNVCLPFITLEPVMDKLNTKFWYSSQ
;
A
#
# COMPACT_ATOMS: atom_id res chain seq x y z
N SER A 1 12.79 -23.87 21.73
CA SER A 1 13.74 -24.21 22.79
C SER A 1 14.95 -24.94 22.19
N GLN A 2 16.10 -24.96 22.89
CA GLN A 2 17.33 -25.58 22.38
C GLN A 2 17.13 -27.07 22.05
N ASN A 3 16.28 -27.76 22.82
CA ASN A 3 15.91 -29.16 22.57
C ASN A 3 15.12 -29.39 21.26
N GLU A 4 14.38 -28.41 20.77
CA GLU A 4 13.66 -28.50 19.49
C GLU A 4 14.62 -28.35 18.30
N ILE A 5 15.65 -27.53 18.44
CA ILE A 5 16.71 -27.35 17.43
C ILE A 5 17.54 -28.64 17.32
N ASP A 6 17.91 -29.24 18.46
CA ASP A 6 18.67 -30.48 18.49
C ASP A 6 17.86 -31.66 17.94
N ASN A 7 16.56 -31.72 18.20
CA ASN A 7 15.66 -32.73 17.62
C ASN A 7 15.51 -32.58 16.10
N LEU A 8 15.40 -31.35 15.57
CA LEU A 8 15.35 -31.04 14.15
C LEU A 8 16.66 -31.37 13.43
N LEU A 9 17.80 -31.08 14.06
CA LEU A 9 19.12 -31.45 13.52
C LEU A 9 19.33 -32.94 13.49
N ASN A 10 18.88 -33.69 14.49
CA ASN A 10 18.95 -35.15 14.51
C ASN A 10 18.03 -35.78 13.47
N ALA A 11 16.82 -35.27 13.23
CA ALA A 11 15.90 -35.75 12.22
C ALA A 11 16.39 -35.44 10.79
N LEU A 12 17.12 -34.37 10.55
CA LEU A 12 17.78 -34.03 9.29
C LEU A 12 18.99 -34.96 9.01
N THR A 13 19.75 -35.33 10.06
CA THR A 13 20.94 -36.20 9.92
C THR A 13 20.57 -37.70 9.82
N SER A 14 19.41 -38.09 10.34
CA SER A 14 18.90 -39.49 10.21
C SER A 14 18.20 -39.76 8.88
N GLY A 15 17.98 -38.76 8.03
CA GLY A 15 17.29 -38.90 6.74
C GLY A 15 15.77 -39.10 6.86
N GLU A 16 15.19 -38.86 8.03
CA GLU A 16 13.73 -38.89 8.24
C GLU A 16 12.98 -37.65 7.72
N LEU A 17 13.73 -36.59 7.39
CA LEU A 17 13.17 -35.36 6.81
C LEU A 17 13.95 -34.97 5.55
N ASP A 18 13.28 -34.96 4.43
CA ASP A 18 13.88 -34.46 3.18
C ASP A 18 13.84 -32.92 3.15
N ALA A 19 15.03 -32.32 3.04
CA ALA A 19 15.16 -30.84 3.04
C ALA A 19 14.43 -30.17 1.86
N GLU A 20 14.11 -30.95 0.80
CA GLU A 20 13.31 -30.45 -0.34
C GLU A 20 11.81 -30.46 -0.03
N GLU A 21 11.29 -31.37 0.79
CA GLU A 21 9.89 -31.37 1.22
C GLU A 21 9.58 -30.20 2.17
N ILE A 22 10.53 -29.77 3.00
CA ILE A 22 10.38 -28.61 3.89
C ILE A 22 10.33 -27.29 3.09
N LYS A 23 11.03 -27.22 1.96
CA LYS A 23 10.95 -26.04 1.06
C LYS A 23 9.65 -25.95 0.27
N ASN A 24 9.04 -27.09 -0.05
CA ASN A 24 7.77 -27.12 -0.78
C ASN A 24 6.53 -26.98 0.12
N ASN A 25 6.66 -27.23 1.41
CA ASN A 25 5.58 -27.08 2.39
C ASN A 25 5.53 -25.68 3.04
N LYS A 26 5.85 -24.63 2.29
CA LYS A 26 5.27 -23.31 2.58
C LYS A 26 3.80 -23.37 2.18
N GLU A 27 3.00 -24.06 2.97
CA GLU A 27 1.55 -23.90 2.93
C GLU A 27 1.29 -22.39 3.02
N LYS A 28 0.77 -21.81 1.93
CA LYS A 28 0.21 -20.47 2.00
C LYS A 28 -0.78 -20.51 3.14
N PRO A 29 -0.71 -19.61 4.13
CA PRO A 29 -1.65 -19.62 5.23
C PRO A 29 -3.05 -19.61 4.63
N VAL A 30 -3.79 -20.70 4.80
CA VAL A 30 -5.17 -20.81 4.37
C VAL A 30 -5.94 -19.90 5.30
N LYS A 31 -6.21 -18.66 4.86
CA LYS A 31 -7.14 -17.77 5.58
C LYS A 31 -8.49 -18.47 5.58
N ASN A 32 -9.02 -18.76 6.76
CA ASN A 32 -10.39 -19.26 6.90
C ASN A 32 -11.34 -18.27 6.22
N TYR A 33 -12.06 -18.73 5.19
CA TYR A 33 -13.05 -17.90 4.52
C TYR A 33 -14.26 -17.75 5.47
N ASP A 34 -14.49 -16.53 5.94
CA ASP A 34 -15.66 -16.22 6.75
C ASP A 34 -16.90 -16.09 5.85
N PHE A 35 -17.69 -17.14 5.80
CA PHE A 35 -18.95 -17.17 5.05
C PHE A 35 -19.99 -16.19 5.57
N ALA A 36 -19.85 -15.69 6.79
CA ALA A 36 -20.74 -14.69 7.37
C ALA A 36 -20.47 -13.28 6.81
N ARG A 37 -19.27 -13.05 6.25
CA ARG A 37 -18.84 -11.78 5.62
C ARG A 37 -18.20 -12.09 4.27
N PRO A 38 -18.98 -12.31 3.21
CA PRO A 38 -18.40 -12.55 1.89
C PRO A 38 -17.59 -11.34 1.45
N SER A 39 -16.38 -11.58 0.98
CA SER A 39 -15.55 -10.51 0.43
C SER A 39 -16.29 -9.88 -0.76
N LYS A 40 -16.52 -8.58 -0.69
CA LYS A 40 -17.09 -7.79 -1.80
C LYS A 40 -16.14 -7.71 -3.01
N PHE A 41 -14.83 -7.91 -2.78
CA PHE A 41 -13.81 -7.92 -3.83
C PHE A 41 -13.52 -9.36 -4.25
N SER A 42 -13.64 -9.63 -5.56
CA SER A 42 -13.19 -10.89 -6.14
C SER A 42 -11.67 -10.92 -6.33
N LYS A 43 -11.10 -12.10 -6.53
CA LYS A 43 -9.67 -12.25 -6.87
C LYS A 43 -9.31 -11.52 -8.19
N GLU A 44 -10.25 -11.46 -9.14
CA GLU A 44 -10.05 -10.74 -10.40
C GLU A 44 -9.97 -9.23 -10.18
N HIS A 45 -10.83 -8.68 -9.31
CA HIS A 45 -10.78 -7.26 -8.95
C HIS A 45 -9.43 -6.89 -8.34
N LEU A 46 -8.95 -7.68 -7.37
CA LEU A 46 -7.66 -7.45 -6.73
C LEU A 46 -6.50 -7.53 -7.73
N ARG A 47 -6.52 -8.54 -8.61
CA ARG A 47 -5.49 -8.68 -9.65
C ARG A 47 -5.51 -7.51 -10.64
N THR A 48 -6.68 -7.02 -11.02
CA THR A 48 -6.80 -5.83 -11.89
C THR A 48 -6.22 -4.60 -11.21
N MET A 49 -6.48 -4.44 -9.91
CA MET A 49 -5.87 -3.37 -9.12
C MET A 49 -4.34 -3.47 -9.09
N GLU A 50 -3.77 -4.66 -8.92
CA GLU A 50 -2.31 -4.86 -9.02
C GLU A 50 -1.76 -4.33 -10.34
N ILE A 51 -2.40 -4.64 -11.47
CA ILE A 51 -1.97 -4.15 -12.80
C ILE A 51 -2.04 -2.62 -12.88
N ILE A 52 -3.11 -2.01 -12.37
CA ILE A 52 -3.27 -0.55 -12.31
C ILE A 52 -2.13 0.05 -11.49
N PHE A 53 -1.86 -0.53 -10.34
CA PHE A 53 -0.84 -0.03 -9.41
C PHE A 53 0.60 -0.35 -9.85
N GLU A 54 0.84 -1.37 -10.66
CA GLU A 54 2.11 -1.56 -11.35
C GLU A 54 2.41 -0.39 -12.31
N HIS A 55 1.39 0.10 -13.02
CA HIS A 55 1.53 1.31 -13.83
C HIS A 55 1.80 2.53 -12.94
N TYR A 56 1.02 2.71 -11.88
CA TYR A 56 1.23 3.76 -10.90
C TYR A 56 2.66 3.74 -10.30
N GLY A 57 3.17 2.57 -9.95
CA GLY A 57 4.53 2.39 -9.44
C GLY A 57 5.60 2.86 -10.42
N ARG A 58 5.42 2.59 -11.73
CA ARG A 58 6.33 3.13 -12.77
C ARG A 58 6.29 4.65 -12.86
N LEU A 59 5.11 5.26 -12.73
CA LEU A 59 4.97 6.71 -12.71
C LEU A 59 5.63 7.32 -11.47
N LEU A 60 5.45 6.73 -10.29
CA LEU A 60 6.15 7.15 -9.07
C LEU A 60 7.67 7.06 -9.23
N ALA A 61 8.19 5.94 -9.73
CA ALA A 61 9.62 5.74 -9.94
C ALA A 61 10.23 6.74 -10.93
N THR A 62 9.43 7.27 -11.85
CA THR A 62 9.86 8.27 -12.85
C THR A 62 9.75 9.70 -12.31
N ASN A 63 8.69 10.01 -11.56
CA ASN A 63 8.38 11.39 -11.16
C ASN A 63 9.01 11.78 -9.81
N LEU A 64 9.04 10.89 -8.82
CA LEU A 64 9.62 11.20 -7.52
C LEU A 64 11.09 11.60 -7.55
N PRO A 65 11.97 11.03 -8.41
CA PRO A 65 13.35 11.48 -8.54
C PRO A 65 13.52 12.95 -8.91
N VAL A 66 12.54 13.54 -9.62
CA VAL A 66 12.53 14.98 -9.98
C VAL A 66 12.53 15.86 -8.72
N PHE A 67 11.77 15.47 -7.71
CA PHE A 67 11.66 16.19 -6.45
C PHE A 67 12.79 15.83 -5.48
N LEU A 68 13.08 14.53 -5.36
CA LEU A 68 13.94 13.99 -4.32
C LEU A 68 15.42 13.90 -4.74
N ARG A 69 15.72 14.07 -6.04
CA ARG A 69 17.07 14.01 -6.59
C ARG A 69 17.84 12.76 -6.15
N LYS A 70 17.14 11.64 -6.07
CA LYS A 70 17.69 10.32 -5.69
C LYS A 70 17.00 9.26 -6.54
N ASN A 71 17.71 8.16 -6.80
CA ASN A 71 17.08 7.02 -7.45
C ASN A 71 16.02 6.40 -6.53
N ILE A 72 14.86 6.10 -7.09
CA ILE A 72 13.72 5.55 -6.35
C ILE A 72 13.31 4.26 -7.02
N GLN A 73 13.17 3.21 -6.22
CA GLN A 73 12.62 1.93 -6.65
C GLN A 73 11.23 1.79 -6.07
N VAL A 74 10.31 1.33 -6.90
CA VAL A 74 8.90 1.14 -6.52
C VAL A 74 8.46 -0.24 -7.00
N GLU A 75 7.91 -1.04 -6.11
CA GLU A 75 7.44 -2.38 -6.38
C GLU A 75 6.07 -2.62 -5.73
N VAL A 76 5.12 -3.13 -6.50
CA VAL A 76 3.81 -3.56 -5.96
C VAL A 76 4.01 -4.92 -5.30
N MET A 77 3.69 -5.00 -4.01
CA MET A 77 3.90 -6.21 -3.21
C MET A 77 2.70 -7.16 -3.30
N ASN A 78 1.53 -6.66 -3.03
CA ASN A 78 0.28 -7.42 -3.05
C ASN A 78 -0.94 -6.50 -3.06
N SER A 79 -2.10 -7.12 -3.33
CA SER A 79 -3.40 -6.55 -3.07
C SER A 79 -4.23 -7.49 -2.21
N GLU A 80 -4.96 -6.96 -1.26
CA GLU A 80 -5.83 -7.74 -0.40
C GLU A 80 -7.10 -6.98 -0.02
N ALA A 81 -8.15 -7.73 0.33
CA ALA A 81 -9.40 -7.16 0.83
C ALA A 81 -9.52 -7.44 2.33
N VAL A 82 -9.69 -6.37 3.11
CA VAL A 82 -9.86 -6.41 4.56
C VAL A 82 -10.97 -5.45 5.00
N THR A 83 -11.34 -5.48 6.27
CA THR A 83 -12.20 -4.43 6.82
C THR A 83 -11.39 -3.18 7.13
N TYR A 84 -12.04 -2.02 7.07
CA TYR A 84 -11.38 -0.76 7.46
C TYR A 84 -10.88 -0.81 8.91
N MET A 85 -11.58 -1.50 9.79
CA MET A 85 -11.15 -1.70 11.18
C MET A 85 -9.83 -2.49 11.28
N GLU A 86 -9.66 -3.56 10.48
CA GLU A 86 -8.40 -4.32 10.45
C GLU A 86 -7.24 -3.45 9.97
N PHE A 87 -7.45 -2.68 8.91
CA PHE A 87 -6.45 -1.71 8.43
C PHE A 87 -6.12 -0.66 9.48
N SER A 88 -7.12 0.02 10.05
CA SER A 88 -6.92 1.07 11.05
C SER A 88 -6.18 0.57 12.29
N ASN A 89 -6.45 -0.67 12.71
CA ASN A 89 -5.77 -1.29 13.86
C ASN A 89 -4.31 -1.71 13.54
N SER A 90 -3.95 -1.84 12.27
CA SER A 90 -2.57 -2.17 11.86
C SER A 90 -1.64 -0.94 11.81
N LEU A 91 -2.22 0.26 11.82
CA LEU A 91 -1.46 1.50 11.73
C LEU A 91 -0.72 1.82 13.04
N SER A 92 0.54 2.21 12.91
CA SER A 92 1.36 2.72 14.02
C SER A 92 1.43 4.24 13.97
N ASN A 93 1.38 4.90 15.14
CA ASN A 93 1.58 6.35 15.21
C ASN A 93 3.07 6.69 15.45
N PRO A 94 3.59 7.77 14.85
CA PRO A 94 2.94 8.63 13.86
C PRO A 94 2.75 7.94 12.51
N VAL A 95 1.67 8.25 11.84
CA VAL A 95 1.34 7.77 10.50
C VAL A 95 1.16 8.96 9.57
N LEU A 96 1.31 8.75 8.26
CA LEU A 96 0.96 9.73 7.24
C LEU A 96 -0.22 9.18 6.44
N LEU A 97 -1.39 9.75 6.63
CA LEU A 97 -2.61 9.38 5.92
C LEU A 97 -3.07 10.54 5.04
N GLY A 98 -2.90 10.43 3.74
CA GLY A 98 -3.50 11.34 2.78
C GLY A 98 -4.96 10.93 2.54
N ILE A 99 -5.88 11.83 2.85
CA ILE A 99 -7.29 11.69 2.51
C ILE A 99 -7.49 12.28 1.12
N VAL A 100 -7.98 11.48 0.19
CA VAL A 100 -8.01 11.81 -1.23
C VAL A 100 -9.43 11.75 -1.76
N ASP A 101 -9.92 12.87 -2.27
CA ASP A 101 -11.12 12.91 -3.11
C ASP A 101 -10.84 12.18 -4.43
N PHE A 102 -11.70 11.24 -4.80
CA PHE A 102 -11.50 10.39 -5.97
C PHE A 102 -12.57 10.65 -7.04
N SER A 103 -12.91 11.91 -7.22
CA SER A 103 -13.92 12.40 -8.17
C SER A 103 -13.69 11.85 -9.59
N PRO A 104 -14.77 11.47 -10.34
CA PRO A 104 -16.18 11.69 -10.05
C PRO A 104 -16.85 10.60 -9.18
N LEU A 105 -16.06 9.66 -8.64
CA LEU A 105 -16.58 8.68 -7.70
C LEU A 105 -16.91 9.35 -6.37
N GLU A 106 -18.00 8.95 -5.73
CA GLU A 106 -18.38 9.46 -4.43
C GLU A 106 -17.56 8.81 -3.31
N GLY A 107 -17.08 9.62 -2.38
CA GLY A 107 -16.27 9.19 -1.25
C GLY A 107 -14.77 9.38 -1.45
N ASN A 108 -14.02 9.03 -0.43
CA ASN A 108 -12.59 9.24 -0.38
C ASN A 108 -11.85 7.91 -0.42
N ILE A 109 -10.65 7.93 -0.97
CA ILE A 109 -9.63 6.89 -0.79
C ILE A 109 -8.58 7.37 0.21
N ILE A 110 -7.78 6.45 0.75
CA ILE A 110 -6.70 6.79 1.67
C ILE A 110 -5.37 6.34 1.06
N VAL A 111 -4.40 7.23 1.09
CA VAL A 111 -3.00 6.93 0.78
C VAL A 111 -2.22 6.99 2.09
N GLU A 112 -1.87 5.82 2.63
CA GLU A 112 -1.01 5.71 3.81
C GLU A 112 0.44 5.60 3.35
N MET A 113 1.33 6.31 4.03
CA MET A 113 2.76 6.26 3.79
C MET A 113 3.50 6.06 5.10
N ALA A 114 4.43 5.12 5.11
CA ALA A 114 5.28 4.88 6.27
C ALA A 114 6.06 6.14 6.66
N SER A 115 6.11 6.45 7.95
CA SER A 115 6.70 7.68 8.48
C SER A 115 8.18 7.84 8.11
N ASN A 116 8.95 6.75 8.04
CA ASN A 116 10.35 6.78 7.62
C ASN A 116 10.52 7.29 6.18
N LEU A 117 9.61 6.94 5.27
CA LEU A 117 9.59 7.51 3.91
C LEU A 117 9.31 9.00 3.95
N GLY A 118 8.34 9.43 4.76
CA GLY A 118 8.01 10.85 4.92
C GLY A 118 9.22 11.66 5.37
N PHE A 119 9.94 11.19 6.38
CA PHE A 119 11.16 11.86 6.86
C PHE A 119 12.29 11.86 5.82
N ALA A 120 12.51 10.76 5.10
CA ALA A 120 13.51 10.71 4.04
C ALA A 120 13.15 11.68 2.90
N MET A 121 11.87 11.82 2.54
CA MET A 121 11.40 12.78 1.54
C MET A 121 11.64 14.22 2.01
N VAL A 122 11.32 14.55 3.26
CA VAL A 122 11.57 15.88 3.83
C VAL A 122 13.06 16.20 3.79
N ASP A 123 13.91 15.30 4.28
CA ASP A 123 15.36 15.50 4.30
C ASP A 123 15.91 15.74 2.88
N ARG A 124 15.49 14.93 1.91
CA ARG A 124 15.87 15.12 0.50
C ARG A 124 15.41 16.43 -0.09
N MET A 125 14.20 16.87 0.21
CA MET A 125 13.64 18.14 -0.25
C MET A 125 14.41 19.33 0.33
N LEU A 126 14.94 19.20 1.53
CA LEU A 126 15.77 20.21 2.21
C LEU A 126 17.26 20.12 1.83
N GLY A 127 17.65 19.16 1.02
CA GLY A 127 19.02 19.01 0.50
C GLY A 127 19.90 18.05 1.31
N GLY A 128 19.34 17.31 2.25
CA GLY A 128 20.01 16.23 2.97
C GLY A 128 20.22 14.96 2.14
N GLU A 129 20.83 13.94 2.70
CA GLU A 129 21.16 12.68 2.01
C GLU A 129 19.99 11.67 2.00
N GLY A 130 18.91 11.90 2.75
CA GLY A 130 17.77 11.02 2.90
C GLY A 130 18.10 9.84 3.82
N GLU A 131 18.77 10.10 4.94
CA GLU A 131 19.14 9.09 5.91
C GLU A 131 17.97 8.69 6.80
N PRO A 132 17.96 7.45 7.32
CA PRO A 132 16.96 7.03 8.28
C PRO A 132 17.02 7.86 9.55
N LEU A 133 15.86 8.16 10.14
CA LEU A 133 15.80 8.79 11.47
C LEU A 133 16.23 7.83 12.57
N ASP A 134 17.08 8.29 13.49
CA ASP A 134 17.50 7.52 14.68
C ASP A 134 16.33 7.21 15.63
N LYS A 135 15.34 8.10 15.69
CA LYS A 135 14.16 7.96 16.56
C LYS A 135 12.90 8.41 15.83
N VAL A 136 11.89 7.59 15.91
CA VAL A 136 10.53 7.95 15.47
C VAL A 136 10.00 9.09 16.34
N ARG A 137 9.49 10.14 15.72
CA ARG A 137 8.90 11.31 16.37
C ARG A 137 7.73 11.82 15.53
N ASP A 138 6.95 12.72 16.08
CA ASP A 138 5.92 13.43 15.33
C ASP A 138 6.54 14.36 14.28
N PHE A 139 5.80 14.59 13.20
CA PHE A 139 6.15 15.55 12.17
C PHE A 139 5.85 16.97 12.66
N SER A 140 6.77 17.90 12.38
CA SER A 140 6.51 19.32 12.57
C SER A 140 5.60 19.87 11.47
N GLU A 141 4.97 21.04 11.71
CA GLU A 141 4.10 21.70 10.73
C GLU A 141 4.83 21.99 9.41
N ILE A 142 6.10 22.38 9.48
CA ILE A 142 6.92 22.65 8.27
C ILE A 142 7.17 21.36 7.49
N GLU A 143 7.47 20.25 8.16
CA GLU A 143 7.66 18.96 7.53
C GLU A 143 6.37 18.47 6.86
N LEU A 144 5.22 18.67 7.51
CA LEU A 144 3.92 18.32 6.93
C LEU A 144 3.62 19.12 5.67
N LEU A 145 3.95 20.41 5.60
CA LEU A 145 3.79 21.22 4.38
C LEU A 145 4.66 20.68 3.21
N ILE A 146 5.87 20.21 3.52
CA ILE A 146 6.76 19.61 2.52
C ILE A 146 6.18 18.27 2.04
N ILE A 147 5.71 17.43 2.99
CA ILE A 147 5.08 16.14 2.69
C ILE A 147 3.80 16.33 1.88
N GLU A 148 2.98 17.31 2.21
CA GLU A 148 1.74 17.63 1.49
C GLU A 148 2.03 17.89 0.01
N ARG A 149 3.08 18.62 -0.30
CA ARG A 149 3.49 18.89 -1.69
C ARG A 149 3.88 17.62 -2.42
N VAL A 150 4.67 16.74 -1.80
CA VAL A 150 5.09 15.48 -2.42
C VAL A 150 3.90 14.53 -2.56
N MET A 151 3.07 14.43 -1.51
CA MET A 151 1.89 13.57 -1.51
C MET A 151 0.85 14.03 -2.54
N THR A 152 0.66 15.34 -2.71
CA THR A 152 -0.19 15.89 -3.78
C THR A 152 0.27 15.41 -5.15
N SER A 153 1.58 15.49 -5.42
CA SER A 153 2.14 15.00 -6.68
C SER A 153 1.95 13.49 -6.85
N CYS A 154 2.12 12.70 -5.77
CA CYS A 154 1.84 11.26 -5.82
C CYS A 154 0.37 10.97 -6.12
N VAL A 155 -0.54 11.70 -5.50
CA VAL A 155 -2.00 11.54 -5.69
C VAL A 155 -2.41 11.88 -7.12
N GLU A 156 -1.90 12.96 -7.70
CA GLU A 156 -2.22 13.36 -9.08
C GLU A 156 -1.80 12.29 -10.11
N LEU A 157 -0.72 11.55 -9.84
CA LEU A 157 -0.27 10.46 -10.70
C LEU A 157 -1.22 9.25 -10.71
N LEU A 158 -2.17 9.14 -9.80
CA LEU A 158 -3.20 8.09 -9.83
C LEU A 158 -4.15 8.21 -11.04
N ARG A 159 -4.29 9.40 -11.63
CA ARG A 159 -5.21 9.63 -12.75
C ARG A 159 -4.91 8.73 -13.95
N GLU A 160 -3.68 8.73 -14.42
CA GLU A 160 -3.28 8.03 -15.65
C GLU A 160 -3.53 6.50 -15.59
N PRO A 161 -3.14 5.78 -14.52
CA PRO A 161 -3.40 4.34 -14.41
C PRO A 161 -4.88 3.96 -14.40
N TRP A 162 -5.76 4.86 -13.97
CA TRP A 162 -7.20 4.63 -13.90
C TRP A 162 -7.95 5.00 -15.17
N GLU A 163 -7.31 5.65 -16.15
CA GLU A 163 -7.94 6.17 -17.38
C GLU A 163 -8.75 5.11 -18.12
N ASN A 164 -8.28 3.86 -18.17
CA ASN A 164 -8.99 2.77 -18.82
C ASN A 164 -10.24 2.29 -18.05
N VAL A 165 -10.38 2.62 -16.77
CA VAL A 165 -11.54 2.29 -15.93
C VAL A 165 -12.49 3.48 -15.88
N LEU A 166 -11.96 4.62 -15.50
CA LEU A 166 -12.69 5.88 -15.37
C LEU A 166 -11.69 7.05 -15.37
N ASP A 167 -12.01 8.14 -16.05
CA ASP A 167 -11.25 9.39 -15.97
C ASP A 167 -11.48 10.02 -14.58
N VAL A 168 -10.63 9.64 -13.63
CA VAL A 168 -10.68 10.14 -12.26
C VAL A 168 -9.85 11.42 -12.13
N HIS A 169 -10.22 12.26 -11.17
CA HIS A 169 -9.51 13.49 -10.84
C HIS A 169 -9.10 13.47 -9.35
N PRO A 170 -8.08 12.66 -8.99
CA PRO A 170 -7.66 12.51 -7.60
C PRO A 170 -7.14 13.82 -7.04
N ARG A 171 -7.57 14.19 -5.85
CA ARG A 171 -7.13 15.40 -5.16
C ARG A 171 -6.90 15.13 -3.70
N LEU A 172 -5.71 15.46 -3.21
CA LEU A 172 -5.41 15.42 -1.78
C LEU A 172 -6.25 16.47 -1.06
N GLU A 173 -7.09 16.05 -0.12
CA GLU A 173 -7.88 16.96 0.68
C GLU A 173 -7.14 17.43 1.94
N ARG A 174 -6.52 16.49 2.64
CA ARG A 174 -5.75 16.74 3.85
C ARG A 174 -4.84 15.56 4.20
N ILE A 175 -3.91 15.83 5.11
CA ILE A 175 -3.05 14.81 5.73
C ILE A 175 -3.43 14.67 7.20
N GLU A 176 -3.57 13.44 7.67
CA GLU A 176 -3.74 13.09 9.07
C GLU A 176 -2.50 12.34 9.56
N THR A 177 -2.01 12.67 10.74
CA THR A 177 -0.85 12.02 11.36
C THR A 177 -1.20 11.08 12.49
N ASN A 178 -2.48 11.01 12.84
CA ASN A 178 -3.02 10.11 13.85
C ASN A 178 -4.14 9.26 13.23
N SER A 179 -3.99 7.95 13.30
CA SER A 179 -4.95 6.98 12.75
C SER A 179 -6.38 7.13 13.30
N GLN A 180 -6.53 7.66 14.52
CA GLN A 180 -7.83 7.86 15.14
C GLN A 180 -8.66 8.97 14.46
N PHE A 181 -8.02 9.93 13.80
CA PHE A 181 -8.72 11.02 13.10
C PHE A 181 -9.08 10.68 11.65
N ALA A 182 -8.61 9.57 11.13
CA ALA A 182 -8.93 9.11 9.78
C ALA A 182 -10.25 8.32 9.67
N GLN A 183 -11.18 8.48 10.61
CA GLN A 183 -12.48 7.78 10.62
C GLN A 183 -13.46 8.36 9.57
N ILE A 184 -13.05 8.33 8.31
CA ILE A 184 -13.88 8.76 7.17
C ILE A 184 -14.73 7.64 6.59
N ILE A 185 -14.47 6.41 7.00
CA ILE A 185 -15.10 5.18 6.49
C ILE A 185 -15.65 4.39 7.68
N SER A 186 -16.80 3.71 7.49
CA SER A 186 -17.32 2.81 8.50
C SER A 186 -16.31 1.71 8.86
N PRO A 187 -16.10 1.38 10.15
CA PRO A 187 -15.18 0.31 10.56
C PRO A 187 -15.46 -1.05 9.92
N SER A 188 -16.72 -1.33 9.59
CA SER A 188 -17.15 -2.57 8.95
C SER A 188 -17.10 -2.56 7.43
N GLU A 189 -16.75 -1.41 6.82
CA GLU A 189 -16.63 -1.31 5.36
C GLU A 189 -15.45 -2.15 4.86
N MET A 190 -15.70 -2.85 3.74
CA MET A 190 -14.65 -3.59 3.05
C MET A 190 -13.82 -2.65 2.19
N ILE A 191 -12.53 -2.73 2.34
CA ILE A 191 -11.56 -1.98 1.54
C ILE A 191 -10.63 -2.93 0.80
N ALA A 192 -10.23 -2.56 -0.41
CA ALA A 192 -9.07 -3.14 -1.06
C ALA A 192 -7.84 -2.33 -0.67
N ILE A 193 -6.78 -2.99 -0.26
CA ILE A 193 -5.48 -2.38 0.02
C ILE A 193 -4.50 -2.85 -1.05
N VAL A 194 -3.85 -1.91 -1.71
CA VAL A 194 -2.69 -2.22 -2.56
C VAL A 194 -1.44 -1.72 -1.85
N THR A 195 -0.55 -2.63 -1.53
CA THR A 195 0.71 -2.36 -0.84
C THR A 195 1.83 -2.19 -1.85
N VAL A 196 2.51 -1.06 -1.77
CA VAL A 196 3.62 -0.66 -2.63
C VAL A 196 4.85 -0.45 -1.76
N ASN A 197 5.95 -1.14 -2.09
CA ASN A 197 7.24 -0.91 -1.47
C ASN A 197 7.96 0.23 -2.20
N ILE A 198 8.45 1.21 -1.46
CA ILE A 198 9.20 2.36 -1.98
C ILE A 198 10.57 2.38 -1.31
N LYS A 199 11.62 2.47 -2.14
CA LYS A 199 12.99 2.61 -1.66
C LYS A 199 13.62 3.90 -2.18
N ILE A 200 14.05 4.76 -1.24
CA ILE A 200 14.70 6.06 -1.47
C ILE A 200 16.12 5.96 -0.95
N GLY A 201 17.08 5.65 -1.83
CA GLY A 201 18.45 5.35 -1.38
C GLY A 201 18.49 4.14 -0.46
N ASP A 202 18.86 4.35 0.80
CA ASP A 202 18.94 3.30 1.84
C ASP A 202 17.68 3.19 2.70
N VAL A 203 16.74 4.13 2.57
CA VAL A 203 15.46 4.10 3.28
C VAL A 203 14.43 3.32 2.46
N GLU A 204 13.83 2.33 3.08
CA GLU A 204 12.79 1.49 2.50
C GLU A 204 11.55 1.51 3.39
N GLY A 205 10.38 1.61 2.77
CA GLY A 205 9.11 1.65 3.48
C GLY A 205 7.93 1.34 2.59
N LEU A 206 6.77 1.17 3.21
CA LEU A 206 5.54 0.84 2.52
C LEU A 206 4.66 2.08 2.30
N MET A 207 3.97 2.06 1.19
CA MET A 207 2.83 2.91 0.90
C MET A 207 1.63 2.01 0.63
N ASN A 208 0.53 2.25 1.33
CA ASN A 208 -0.71 1.52 1.15
C ASN A 208 -1.77 2.44 0.55
N VAL A 209 -2.40 2.00 -0.53
CA VAL A 209 -3.55 2.70 -1.09
C VAL A 209 -4.80 1.92 -0.76
N CYS A 210 -5.66 2.53 0.05
CA CYS A 210 -6.90 1.94 0.54
C CYS A 210 -8.08 2.46 -0.26
N LEU A 211 -8.76 1.54 -0.91
CA LEU A 211 -9.87 1.77 -1.85
C LEU A 211 -11.15 1.17 -1.27
N PRO A 212 -12.06 1.99 -0.70
CA PRO A 212 -13.32 1.49 -0.15
C PRO A 212 -14.20 0.89 -1.25
N PHE A 213 -14.87 -0.22 -0.94
CA PHE A 213 -15.79 -0.84 -1.88
C PHE A 213 -16.91 0.12 -2.29
N ILE A 214 -17.48 0.84 -1.34
CA ILE A 214 -18.55 1.80 -1.60
C ILE A 214 -18.14 2.88 -2.62
N THR A 215 -16.89 3.32 -2.58
CA THR A 215 -16.35 4.29 -3.56
C THR A 215 -16.16 3.66 -4.93
N LEU A 216 -15.72 2.39 -4.99
CA LEU A 216 -15.46 1.70 -6.26
C LEU A 216 -16.68 0.99 -6.84
N GLU A 217 -17.78 0.83 -6.09
CA GLU A 217 -18.97 0.09 -6.51
C GLU A 217 -19.45 0.45 -7.93
N PRO A 218 -19.50 1.74 -8.35
CA PRO A 218 -19.96 2.12 -9.69
C PRO A 218 -19.07 1.61 -10.83
N VAL A 219 -17.82 1.24 -10.56
CA VAL A 219 -16.83 0.82 -11.58
C VAL A 219 -16.36 -0.62 -11.41
N MET A 220 -16.92 -1.38 -10.46
CA MET A 220 -16.51 -2.76 -10.18
C MET A 220 -16.59 -3.67 -11.42
N ASP A 221 -17.58 -3.50 -12.27
CA ASP A 221 -17.74 -4.29 -13.51
C ASP A 221 -16.59 -4.06 -14.50
N LYS A 222 -15.94 -2.90 -14.45
CA LYS A 222 -14.79 -2.55 -15.29
C LYS A 222 -13.46 -3.04 -14.72
N LEU A 223 -13.42 -3.38 -13.42
CA LEU A 223 -12.26 -3.95 -12.73
C LEU A 223 -12.16 -5.47 -12.99
N ASN A 224 -12.45 -5.90 -14.21
CA ASN A 224 -12.35 -7.29 -14.63
C ASN A 224 -11.28 -7.43 -15.71
N THR A 225 -10.40 -8.41 -15.59
CA THR A 225 -9.31 -8.67 -16.54
C THR A 225 -9.80 -8.84 -17.98
N LYS A 226 -11.00 -9.38 -18.18
CA LYS A 226 -11.61 -9.52 -19.52
C LYS A 226 -11.84 -8.17 -20.21
N PHE A 227 -12.16 -7.14 -19.45
CA PHE A 227 -12.37 -5.80 -19.98
C PHE A 227 -11.07 -5.20 -20.53
N TRP A 228 -9.95 -5.46 -19.85
CA TRP A 228 -8.62 -4.94 -20.21
C TRP A 228 -8.05 -5.56 -21.49
N TYR A 229 -8.30 -6.84 -21.74
CA TYR A 229 -7.84 -7.54 -22.95
C TYR A 229 -8.73 -7.29 -24.17
N SER A 230 -9.95 -6.78 -23.98
CA SER A 230 -10.88 -6.44 -25.09
C SER A 230 -10.72 -5.01 -25.61
N SER A 231 -9.94 -4.17 -24.92
CA SER A 231 -9.74 -2.74 -25.25
C SER A 231 -8.39 -2.46 -25.94
N GLN A 232 -7.60 -3.50 -26.21
CA GLN A 232 -6.42 -3.49 -27.07
C GLN A 232 -6.77 -4.07 -28.45
#